data_a6a95e113c9e512db379e9ed980ef4fe
#
_entry.id   a6a95e113c9e512db379e9ed980ef4fe
#
_cell.length_a   1.000
_cell.length_b   1.000
_cell.length_c   1.000
_cell.angle_alpha   90.00
_cell.angle_beta   90.00
_cell.angle_gamma   90.00
#
_symmetry.space_group_name_H-M   'P 1'
#
loop_
_entity.id
_entity.type
_entity.pdbx_description
1 polymer ?
#
loop_
_entity_poly.entity_id
_entity_poly.type
_entity_poly.pdbx_seq_one_letter_code
_entity_poly.pdbx_strand_id
1 'polypeptide(L)'
;GKVQKLEITQDTLSTYAHPAISPDGEWLYFVSDMPGGMGGYDIWRVRITPSGLGGVENLGAPINTPGDEMFPTFRPNGDLYFSSNGHIGMGGLDIYIARIDEKTQQYKIEHPGYPLNSEADDFGMTFEGPHNRGFFSSNRKDGRGYDHIYSFNNPEIVTTMKGWVYEKDGYELPAAQVMVVGNDGTYRKLPVKGDGSFTMPIHPKVDYLVMASCKGFLNHKEELRIDSAKESKEYVLQFPLASITAPVLIDNIFYDFDKATLTPASTQALDKLVALLKENSHVTIELSAHCDYKGNSEYNKRLSQRRAQSVVDYLIAHGIEKDRLTPVGYGKERPKTIRRKLTEQYPWLKEDDVLTQDFILKQTREHQEICNQLNRRTEFTVLRTTYKMFDNKGNLQNPPKSKPSQEKVSEDNGYKTNFDME
;
A
#
# COMPACT_ATOMS: atom_id res chain seq x y z
N GLY A 1 -4.03 -28.62 -39.15
CA GLY A 1 -5.38 -28.79 -38.58
C GLY A 1 -6.41 -28.89 -39.66
N LYS A 2 -7.56 -29.51 -39.41
CA LYS A 2 -8.69 -29.51 -40.33
C LYS A 2 -9.64 -28.39 -39.94
N VAL A 3 -10.10 -27.59 -40.93
CA VAL A 3 -11.19 -26.63 -40.75
C VAL A 3 -12.51 -27.39 -40.89
N GLN A 4 -13.43 -27.22 -39.96
CA GLN A 4 -14.77 -27.81 -40.01
C GLN A 4 -15.82 -26.73 -39.79
N LYS A 5 -16.92 -26.80 -40.54
CA LYS A 5 -18.11 -25.98 -40.28
C LYS A 5 -18.78 -26.49 -38.99
N LEU A 6 -19.06 -25.58 -38.08
CA LEU A 6 -19.88 -25.87 -36.90
C LEU A 6 -21.36 -25.67 -37.22
N GLU A 7 -22.17 -26.68 -36.93
CA GLU A 7 -23.63 -26.56 -36.97
C GLU A 7 -24.13 -26.23 -35.58
N ILE A 8 -24.41 -24.94 -35.35
CA ILE A 8 -24.85 -24.44 -34.02
C ILE A 8 -26.33 -24.74 -33.83
N THR A 9 -27.13 -24.55 -34.86
CA THR A 9 -28.56 -24.85 -34.89
C THR A 9 -28.94 -25.48 -36.24
N GLN A 10 -30.21 -25.92 -36.38
CA GLN A 10 -30.76 -26.38 -37.64
C GLN A 10 -31.31 -25.23 -38.52
N ASP A 11 -31.31 -23.99 -37.99
CA ASP A 11 -31.70 -22.82 -38.72
C ASP A 11 -30.62 -22.45 -39.75
N THR A 12 -31.04 -22.42 -41.02
CA THR A 12 -30.17 -22.11 -42.15
C THR A 12 -30.45 -20.74 -42.81
N LEU A 13 -31.41 -20.00 -42.23
CA LEU A 13 -31.84 -18.70 -42.75
C LEU A 13 -31.20 -17.52 -42.04
N SER A 14 -30.83 -17.72 -40.76
CA SER A 14 -30.25 -16.66 -39.95
C SER A 14 -28.74 -16.52 -40.15
N THR A 15 -28.24 -15.35 -39.83
CA THR A 15 -26.81 -15.01 -39.83
C THR A 15 -26.13 -15.52 -38.56
N TYR A 16 -24.92 -16.05 -38.65
CA TYR A 16 -24.06 -16.44 -37.55
C TYR A 16 -22.69 -15.79 -37.74
N ALA A 17 -22.32 -14.88 -36.84
CA ALA A 17 -21.14 -14.05 -36.99
C ALA A 17 -20.43 -13.81 -35.67
N HIS A 18 -19.28 -13.15 -35.70
CA HIS A 18 -18.50 -12.62 -34.58
C HIS A 18 -18.28 -13.65 -33.44
N PRO A 19 -17.65 -14.81 -33.70
CA PRO A 19 -17.44 -15.81 -32.66
C PRO A 19 -16.43 -15.35 -31.62
N ALA A 20 -16.72 -15.62 -30.31
CA ALA A 20 -15.82 -15.40 -29.21
C ALA A 20 -15.90 -16.59 -28.23
N ILE A 21 -14.77 -16.95 -27.60
CA ILE A 21 -14.72 -18.01 -26.59
C ILE A 21 -14.59 -17.37 -25.20
N SER A 22 -15.38 -17.87 -24.24
CA SER A 22 -15.25 -17.46 -22.83
C SER A 22 -13.86 -17.79 -22.27
N PRO A 23 -13.33 -17.07 -21.27
CA PRO A 23 -11.98 -17.29 -20.75
C PRO A 23 -11.74 -18.70 -20.17
N ASP A 24 -12.78 -19.35 -19.66
CA ASP A 24 -12.75 -20.74 -19.19
C ASP A 24 -12.77 -21.79 -20.32
N GLY A 25 -13.06 -21.35 -21.56
CA GLY A 25 -13.18 -22.22 -22.72
C GLY A 25 -14.46 -23.05 -22.78
N GLU A 26 -15.42 -22.84 -21.88
CA GLU A 26 -16.65 -23.64 -21.79
C GLU A 26 -17.77 -23.14 -22.73
N TRP A 27 -17.72 -21.89 -23.19
CA TRP A 27 -18.77 -21.28 -23.97
C TRP A 27 -18.25 -20.64 -25.27
N LEU A 28 -18.96 -20.91 -26.35
CA LEU A 28 -18.83 -20.17 -27.60
C LEU A 28 -19.95 -19.10 -27.65
N TYR A 29 -19.56 -17.85 -27.65
CA TYR A 29 -20.45 -16.71 -27.91
C TYR A 29 -20.44 -16.39 -29.38
N PHE A 30 -21.58 -15.95 -29.92
CA PHE A 30 -21.72 -15.55 -31.30
C PHE A 30 -22.88 -14.56 -31.45
N VAL A 31 -22.97 -13.93 -32.59
CA VAL A 31 -23.99 -12.97 -32.92
C VAL A 31 -24.93 -13.58 -33.95
N SER A 32 -26.23 -13.42 -33.77
CA SER A 32 -27.23 -13.91 -34.71
C SER A 32 -28.54 -13.12 -34.66
N ASP A 33 -29.22 -13.02 -35.79
CA ASP A 33 -30.58 -12.50 -35.95
C ASP A 33 -31.65 -13.62 -35.91
N MET A 34 -31.29 -14.78 -35.36
CA MET A 34 -32.20 -15.93 -35.31
C MET A 34 -33.44 -15.67 -34.42
N PRO A 35 -34.58 -16.33 -34.74
CA PRO A 35 -35.81 -16.16 -34.00
C PRO A 35 -35.66 -16.43 -32.51
N GLY A 36 -36.34 -15.62 -31.70
CA GLY A 36 -36.27 -15.71 -30.22
C GLY A 36 -35.29 -14.73 -29.60
N GLY A 37 -34.67 -13.83 -30.36
CA GLY A 37 -33.88 -12.70 -29.90
C GLY A 37 -34.72 -11.57 -29.33
N MET A 38 -34.05 -10.50 -28.91
CA MET A 38 -34.66 -9.29 -28.34
C MET A 38 -34.73 -8.15 -29.39
N GLY A 39 -33.79 -8.13 -30.34
CA GLY A 39 -33.64 -7.06 -31.31
C GLY A 39 -33.33 -7.53 -32.72
N GLY A 40 -32.43 -6.80 -33.35
CA GLY A 40 -31.88 -7.18 -34.65
C GLY A 40 -30.85 -8.30 -34.52
N TYR A 41 -29.61 -7.91 -34.34
CA TYR A 41 -28.53 -8.85 -33.99
C TYR A 41 -28.35 -8.93 -32.49
N ASP A 42 -28.51 -10.12 -31.92
CA ASP A 42 -28.29 -10.39 -30.52
C ASP A 42 -27.01 -11.19 -30.28
N ILE A 43 -26.45 -11.08 -29.08
CA ILE A 43 -25.38 -11.99 -28.60
C ILE A 43 -26.03 -13.23 -28.00
N TRP A 44 -25.62 -14.38 -28.52
CA TRP A 44 -26.01 -15.71 -28.08
C TRP A 44 -24.81 -16.49 -27.58
N ARG A 45 -25.04 -17.55 -26.86
CA ARG A 45 -23.99 -18.51 -26.49
C ARG A 45 -24.43 -19.96 -26.62
N VAL A 46 -23.45 -20.83 -26.78
CA VAL A 46 -23.66 -22.28 -26.76
C VAL A 46 -22.55 -22.93 -25.96
N ARG A 47 -22.90 -23.90 -25.13
CA ARG A 47 -21.90 -24.59 -24.31
C ARG A 47 -21.07 -25.54 -25.15
N ILE A 48 -19.75 -25.52 -24.93
CA ILE A 48 -18.80 -26.43 -25.55
C ILE A 48 -18.68 -27.64 -24.61
N THR A 49 -19.01 -28.84 -25.11
CA THR A 49 -18.92 -30.08 -24.33
C THR A 49 -18.04 -31.11 -25.05
N PRO A 50 -17.50 -32.12 -24.36
CA PRO A 50 -16.74 -33.18 -25.01
C PRO A 50 -17.52 -33.96 -26.08
N SER A 51 -18.86 -33.96 -25.99
CA SER A 51 -19.76 -34.63 -26.94
C SER A 51 -20.24 -33.72 -28.09
N GLY A 52 -19.83 -32.44 -28.10
CA GLY A 52 -20.26 -31.45 -29.12
C GLY A 52 -20.82 -30.18 -28.47
N LEU A 53 -21.64 -29.45 -29.22
CA LEU A 53 -22.27 -28.23 -28.76
C LEU A 53 -23.57 -28.53 -28.00
N GLY A 54 -23.81 -27.80 -26.90
CA GLY A 54 -25.02 -27.87 -26.11
C GLY A 54 -26.21 -27.10 -26.70
N GLY A 55 -27.19 -26.74 -25.87
CA GLY A 55 -28.29 -25.88 -26.26
C GLY A 55 -27.84 -24.42 -26.44
N VAL A 56 -28.48 -23.73 -27.37
CA VAL A 56 -28.24 -22.31 -27.65
C VAL A 56 -29.03 -21.46 -26.66
N GLU A 57 -28.42 -20.43 -26.13
CA GLU A 57 -29.03 -19.49 -25.18
C GLU A 57 -28.85 -18.06 -25.67
N ASN A 58 -29.96 -17.26 -25.72
CA ASN A 58 -29.87 -15.82 -25.85
C ASN A 58 -29.40 -15.22 -24.53
N LEU A 59 -28.46 -14.26 -24.55
CA LEU A 59 -27.99 -13.66 -23.30
C LEU A 59 -29.05 -12.79 -22.61
N GLY A 60 -30.02 -12.27 -23.37
CA GLY A 60 -31.08 -11.45 -22.82
C GLY A 60 -30.58 -10.13 -22.21
N ALA A 61 -31.50 -9.44 -21.55
CA ALA A 61 -31.15 -8.24 -20.80
C ALA A 61 -30.26 -8.60 -19.57
N PRO A 62 -29.30 -7.75 -19.19
CA PRO A 62 -29.11 -6.40 -19.71
C PRO A 62 -28.14 -6.28 -20.90
N ILE A 63 -27.65 -7.38 -21.48
CA ILE A 63 -26.70 -7.34 -22.59
C ILE A 63 -27.43 -7.02 -23.89
N ASN A 64 -28.42 -7.83 -24.27
CA ASN A 64 -29.18 -7.64 -25.49
C ASN A 64 -30.31 -6.63 -25.29
N THR A 65 -30.59 -5.86 -26.35
CA THR A 65 -31.57 -4.78 -26.42
C THR A 65 -32.48 -4.95 -27.65
N PRO A 66 -33.46 -4.07 -27.91
CA PRO A 66 -34.17 -4.04 -29.18
C PRO A 66 -33.32 -3.59 -30.39
N GLY A 67 -32.08 -3.15 -30.17
CA GLY A 67 -31.12 -2.80 -31.22
C GLY A 67 -30.28 -3.98 -31.68
N ASP A 68 -29.05 -3.69 -32.07
CA ASP A 68 -28.05 -4.67 -32.51
C ASP A 68 -26.94 -4.75 -31.46
N GLU A 69 -26.58 -5.95 -31.04
CA GLU A 69 -25.44 -6.23 -30.19
C GLU A 69 -24.44 -7.13 -30.95
N MET A 70 -23.23 -6.61 -31.16
CA MET A 70 -22.26 -7.23 -32.05
C MET A 70 -20.83 -7.26 -31.47
N PHE A 71 -19.94 -8.00 -32.09
CA PHE A 71 -18.49 -8.05 -31.84
C PHE A 71 -18.13 -8.41 -30.36
N PRO A 72 -18.66 -9.51 -29.80
CA PRO A 72 -18.29 -9.91 -28.44
C PRO A 72 -16.80 -10.27 -28.37
N THR A 73 -16.12 -9.80 -27.33
CA THR A 73 -14.70 -10.09 -27.05
C THR A 73 -14.47 -10.16 -25.54
N PHE A 74 -13.80 -11.20 -25.08
CA PHE A 74 -13.54 -11.40 -23.65
C PHE A 74 -12.14 -10.93 -23.24
N ARG A 75 -12.08 -10.40 -22.03
CA ARG A 75 -10.83 -10.24 -21.29
C ARG A 75 -10.56 -11.48 -20.42
N PRO A 76 -9.29 -11.76 -20.04
CA PRO A 76 -8.97 -12.89 -19.17
C PRO A 76 -9.66 -12.86 -17.79
N ASN A 77 -10.06 -11.69 -17.32
CA ASN A 77 -10.80 -11.49 -16.05
C ASN A 77 -12.31 -11.77 -16.17
N GLY A 78 -12.80 -12.11 -17.36
CA GLY A 78 -14.22 -12.39 -17.62
C GLY A 78 -15.03 -11.20 -18.11
N ASP A 79 -14.47 -10.00 -18.18
CA ASP A 79 -15.16 -8.83 -18.76
C ASP A 79 -15.49 -9.11 -20.24
N LEU A 80 -16.76 -8.95 -20.61
CA LEU A 80 -17.24 -9.05 -21.99
C LEU A 80 -17.35 -7.65 -22.60
N TYR A 81 -16.57 -7.40 -23.64
CA TYR A 81 -16.69 -6.21 -24.49
C TYR A 81 -17.58 -6.54 -25.69
N PHE A 82 -18.45 -5.63 -26.03
CA PHE A 82 -19.33 -5.75 -27.21
C PHE A 82 -19.71 -4.37 -27.73
N SER A 83 -20.27 -4.29 -28.91
CA SER A 83 -20.75 -3.04 -29.49
C SER A 83 -22.27 -3.10 -29.66
N SER A 84 -22.96 -2.00 -29.37
CA SER A 84 -24.40 -1.90 -29.46
C SER A 84 -24.85 -0.52 -29.94
N ASN A 85 -25.96 -0.50 -30.69
CA ASN A 85 -26.72 0.71 -31.03
C ASN A 85 -28.05 0.81 -30.26
N GLY A 86 -28.36 -0.15 -29.42
CA GLY A 86 -29.59 -0.19 -28.64
C GLY A 86 -29.44 0.31 -27.19
N HIS A 87 -28.23 0.33 -26.64
CA HIS A 87 -27.91 0.97 -25.35
C HIS A 87 -27.77 2.49 -25.49
N ILE A 88 -27.92 3.22 -24.39
CA ILE A 88 -27.69 4.67 -24.37
C ILE A 88 -26.20 4.93 -24.57
N GLY A 89 -25.85 5.55 -25.67
CA GLY A 89 -24.48 5.79 -26.13
C GLY A 89 -24.22 7.21 -26.61
N MET A 90 -23.15 7.38 -27.39
CA MET A 90 -22.71 8.66 -27.95
C MET A 90 -22.95 8.74 -29.48
N GLY A 91 -22.94 7.59 -30.16
CA GLY A 91 -22.99 7.51 -31.62
C GLY A 91 -23.98 6.47 -32.13
N GLY A 92 -23.61 5.79 -33.18
CA GLY A 92 -24.34 4.64 -33.72
C GLY A 92 -24.02 3.39 -32.93
N LEU A 93 -23.04 2.58 -33.39
CA LEU A 93 -22.48 1.51 -32.57
C LEU A 93 -21.49 2.11 -31.55
N ASP A 94 -21.73 1.87 -30.28
CA ASP A 94 -20.79 2.20 -29.23
C ASP A 94 -20.26 0.91 -28.55
N ILE A 95 -19.03 0.94 -28.06
CA ILE A 95 -18.42 -0.14 -27.30
C ILE A 95 -18.89 -0.10 -25.85
N TYR A 96 -19.34 -1.26 -25.31
CA TYR A 96 -19.77 -1.46 -23.94
C TYR A 96 -18.96 -2.55 -23.25
N ILE A 97 -18.96 -2.53 -21.92
CA ILE A 97 -18.31 -3.52 -21.08
C ILE A 97 -19.37 -4.14 -20.17
N ALA A 98 -19.60 -5.44 -20.27
CA ALA A 98 -20.43 -6.19 -19.35
C ALA A 98 -19.55 -6.89 -18.30
N ARG A 99 -19.75 -6.53 -17.02
CA ARG A 99 -19.08 -7.13 -15.87
C ARG A 99 -20.06 -7.86 -14.99
N ILE A 100 -19.67 -9.03 -14.48
CA ILE A 100 -20.48 -9.74 -13.50
C ILE A 100 -20.28 -9.09 -12.12
N ASP A 101 -21.36 -8.59 -11.53
CA ASP A 101 -21.35 -8.13 -10.14
C ASP A 101 -21.20 -9.33 -9.20
N GLU A 102 -20.15 -9.35 -8.38
CA GLU A 102 -19.81 -10.46 -7.49
C GLU A 102 -20.92 -10.80 -6.47
N LYS A 103 -21.73 -9.81 -6.08
CA LYS A 103 -22.79 -9.96 -5.08
C LYS A 103 -24.09 -10.48 -5.68
N THR A 104 -24.47 -9.94 -6.83
CA THR A 104 -25.76 -10.23 -7.48
C THR A 104 -25.66 -11.31 -8.54
N GLN A 105 -24.42 -11.63 -9.01
CA GLN A 105 -24.14 -12.53 -10.12
C GLN A 105 -24.83 -12.13 -11.45
N GLN A 106 -25.18 -10.83 -11.56
CA GLN A 106 -25.79 -10.27 -12.74
C GLN A 106 -24.81 -9.41 -13.52
N TYR A 107 -25.00 -9.28 -14.82
CA TYR A 107 -24.22 -8.37 -15.64
C TYR A 107 -24.59 -6.91 -15.34
N LYS A 108 -23.54 -6.10 -15.13
CA LYS A 108 -23.63 -4.64 -15.10
C LYS A 108 -22.97 -4.11 -16.36
N ILE A 109 -23.72 -3.29 -17.12
CA ILE A 109 -23.24 -2.67 -18.35
C ILE A 109 -22.62 -1.32 -18.04
N GLU A 110 -21.42 -1.08 -18.56
CA GLU A 110 -20.67 0.16 -18.47
C GLU A 110 -20.39 0.70 -19.88
N HIS A 111 -20.62 2.00 -20.06
CA HIS A 111 -20.21 2.73 -21.25
C HIS A 111 -18.91 3.49 -20.96
N PRO A 112 -17.78 3.14 -21.57
CA PRO A 112 -16.48 3.74 -21.22
C PRO A 112 -16.31 5.22 -21.67
N GLY A 113 -17.20 5.70 -22.54
CA GLY A 113 -17.19 7.09 -23.00
C GLY A 113 -16.05 7.45 -23.93
N TYR A 114 -15.87 8.74 -24.16
CA TYR A 114 -14.74 9.27 -24.92
C TYR A 114 -13.41 9.06 -24.16
N PRO A 115 -12.30 8.72 -24.82
CA PRO A 115 -12.09 8.70 -26.29
C PRO A 115 -12.36 7.34 -26.98
N LEU A 116 -12.75 6.30 -26.24
CA LEU A 116 -13.00 4.99 -26.84
C LEU A 116 -14.24 5.04 -27.74
N ASN A 117 -15.33 5.62 -27.25
CA ASN A 117 -16.53 5.90 -28.04
C ASN A 117 -16.55 7.34 -28.55
N SER A 118 -17.26 7.58 -29.62
CA SER A 118 -17.42 8.86 -30.29
C SER A 118 -18.87 9.07 -30.75
N GLU A 119 -19.14 10.13 -31.50
CA GLU A 119 -20.42 10.41 -32.18
C GLU A 119 -20.67 9.54 -33.43
N ALA A 120 -19.73 8.66 -33.79
CA ALA A 120 -19.75 7.79 -34.95
C ALA A 120 -19.96 6.32 -34.52
N ASP A 121 -19.75 5.36 -35.44
CA ASP A 121 -19.73 3.95 -35.07
C ASP A 121 -18.36 3.57 -34.50
N ASP A 122 -18.35 2.90 -33.35
CA ASP A 122 -17.17 2.41 -32.67
C ASP A 122 -17.37 0.92 -32.29
N PHE A 123 -16.56 0.01 -32.88
CA PHE A 123 -16.87 -1.41 -32.82
C PHE A 123 -15.63 -2.31 -32.97
N GLY A 124 -15.82 -3.62 -32.76
CA GLY A 124 -14.85 -4.65 -33.08
C GLY A 124 -13.57 -4.58 -32.27
N MET A 125 -13.69 -4.30 -30.97
CA MET A 125 -12.54 -4.16 -30.09
C MET A 125 -11.77 -5.47 -29.92
N THR A 126 -10.44 -5.42 -30.06
CA THR A 126 -9.53 -6.54 -29.86
C THR A 126 -8.41 -6.14 -28.92
N PHE A 127 -7.83 -7.12 -28.22
CA PHE A 127 -6.79 -6.89 -27.22
C PHE A 127 -5.50 -7.62 -27.53
N GLU A 128 -4.38 -7.02 -27.18
CA GLU A 128 -3.07 -7.67 -27.23
C GLU A 128 -2.85 -8.50 -25.96
N GLY A 129 -3.30 -9.75 -25.97
CA GLY A 129 -3.19 -10.65 -24.83
C GLY A 129 -3.79 -10.08 -23.54
N PRO A 130 -3.09 -10.14 -22.40
CA PRO A 130 -3.59 -9.62 -21.13
C PRO A 130 -3.47 -8.10 -21.00
N HIS A 131 -2.80 -7.42 -21.95
CA HIS A 131 -2.57 -5.98 -21.87
C HIS A 131 -3.83 -5.17 -22.20
N ASN A 132 -4.02 -4.04 -21.53
CA ASN A 132 -5.14 -3.14 -21.77
C ASN A 132 -4.83 -2.17 -22.94
N ARG A 133 -4.45 -2.74 -24.04
CA ARG A 133 -4.19 -2.08 -25.33
C ARG A 133 -4.59 -2.99 -26.50
N GLY A 134 -4.86 -2.40 -27.64
CA GLY A 134 -5.29 -3.15 -28.81
C GLY A 134 -5.82 -2.25 -29.90
N PHE A 135 -6.80 -2.74 -30.64
CA PHE A 135 -7.38 -2.08 -31.79
C PHE A 135 -8.91 -2.16 -31.79
N PHE A 136 -9.55 -1.20 -32.42
CA PHE A 136 -10.98 -1.19 -32.70
C PHE A 136 -11.24 -0.49 -34.03
N SER A 137 -12.42 -0.67 -34.59
CA SER A 137 -12.85 -0.02 -35.82
C SER A 137 -13.73 1.17 -35.52
N SER A 138 -13.61 2.23 -36.32
CA SER A 138 -14.47 3.42 -36.20
C SER A 138 -14.49 4.20 -37.50
N ASN A 139 -15.64 4.80 -37.84
CA ASN A 139 -15.78 5.75 -38.95
C ASN A 139 -15.72 7.22 -38.47
N ARG A 140 -15.27 7.46 -37.22
CA ARG A 140 -15.06 8.81 -36.68
C ARG A 140 -14.19 9.67 -37.59
N LYS A 141 -14.57 10.94 -37.77
CA LYS A 141 -13.83 11.93 -38.56
C LYS A 141 -13.69 11.60 -40.08
N ASP A 142 -14.31 10.56 -40.58
CA ASP A 142 -14.37 10.33 -42.03
C ASP A 142 -15.73 10.83 -42.59
N GLY A 143 -15.68 11.95 -43.30
CA GLY A 143 -16.89 12.55 -43.88
C GLY A 143 -17.53 11.68 -45.01
N ARG A 144 -16.91 10.56 -45.42
CA ARG A 144 -17.42 9.59 -46.38
C ARG A 144 -18.06 8.37 -45.71
N GLY A 145 -17.91 8.24 -44.36
CA GLY A 145 -18.45 7.13 -43.60
C GLY A 145 -17.68 5.81 -43.71
N TYR A 146 -16.40 5.83 -44.12
CA TYR A 146 -15.58 4.64 -44.13
C TYR A 146 -14.98 4.32 -42.76
N ASP A 147 -14.92 3.02 -42.45
CA ASP A 147 -14.30 2.53 -41.23
C ASP A 147 -12.78 2.53 -41.34
N HIS A 148 -12.15 2.88 -40.23
CA HIS A 148 -10.72 2.88 -40.05
C HIS A 148 -10.35 2.09 -38.77
N ILE A 149 -9.14 1.54 -38.74
CA ILE A 149 -8.62 0.86 -37.55
C ILE A 149 -7.89 1.89 -36.67
N TYR A 150 -8.33 1.97 -35.42
CA TYR A 150 -7.70 2.79 -34.37
C TYR A 150 -6.99 1.90 -33.35
N SER A 151 -5.88 2.36 -32.86
CA SER A 151 -5.23 1.73 -31.70
C SER A 151 -5.64 2.43 -30.42
N PHE A 152 -5.78 1.67 -29.35
CA PHE A 152 -5.93 2.21 -28.02
C PHE A 152 -4.83 1.68 -27.11
N ASN A 153 -4.46 2.49 -26.12
CA ASN A 153 -3.58 2.10 -25.03
C ASN A 153 -4.12 2.75 -23.74
N ASN A 154 -4.74 1.92 -22.90
CA ASN A 154 -5.26 2.33 -21.61
C ASN A 154 -4.53 1.53 -20.52
N PRO A 155 -3.29 1.92 -20.16
CA PRO A 155 -2.51 1.20 -19.17
C PRO A 155 -3.27 1.18 -17.84
N GLU A 156 -3.28 0.03 -17.20
CA GLU A 156 -3.82 -0.10 -15.86
C GLU A 156 -3.01 0.79 -14.90
N ILE A 157 -3.70 1.72 -14.26
CA ILE A 157 -3.07 2.59 -13.26
C ILE A 157 -2.92 1.78 -11.98
N VAL A 158 -1.70 1.35 -11.71
CA VAL A 158 -1.36 0.63 -10.49
C VAL A 158 -0.71 1.61 -9.50
N THR A 159 -1.36 1.79 -8.38
CA THR A 159 -0.79 2.55 -7.27
C THR A 159 -0.34 1.58 -6.19
N THR A 160 0.93 1.66 -5.80
CA THR A 160 1.51 0.78 -4.80
C THR A 160 2.10 1.57 -3.64
N MET A 161 1.97 1.01 -2.44
CA MET A 161 2.72 1.41 -1.26
C MET A 161 3.87 0.43 -1.06
N LYS A 162 5.07 0.96 -0.90
CA LYS A 162 6.27 0.20 -0.57
C LYS A 162 6.93 0.83 0.64
N GLY A 163 7.47 0.03 1.53
CA GLY A 163 8.14 0.57 2.70
C GLY A 163 9.17 -0.38 3.28
N TRP A 164 9.98 0.15 4.19
CA TRP A 164 10.99 -0.58 4.94
C TRP A 164 10.85 -0.32 6.43
N VAL A 165 10.91 -1.40 7.20
CA VAL A 165 10.94 -1.37 8.66
C VAL A 165 12.34 -1.81 9.10
N TYR A 166 13.01 -0.94 9.84
CA TYR A 166 14.37 -1.17 10.30
C TYR A 166 14.62 -0.51 11.66
N GLU A 167 15.63 -0.99 12.38
CA GLU A 167 16.09 -0.31 13.58
C GLU A 167 16.72 1.05 13.21
N LYS A 168 16.52 2.05 14.03
CA LYS A 168 17.02 3.42 13.79
C LYS A 168 18.54 3.45 13.53
N ASP A 169 19.30 2.51 14.06
CA ASP A 169 20.75 2.34 13.83
C ASP A 169 21.10 1.58 12.55
N GLY A 170 20.12 1.19 11.71
CA GLY A 170 20.30 0.63 10.37
C GLY A 170 20.21 -0.89 10.27
N TYR A 171 19.82 -1.59 11.34
CA TYR A 171 19.64 -3.05 11.30
C TYR A 171 18.26 -3.44 10.78
N GLU A 172 18.20 -4.48 9.97
CA GLU A 172 16.96 -5.04 9.44
C GLU A 172 16.13 -5.68 10.57
N LEU A 173 14.82 -5.56 10.48
CA LEU A 173 13.86 -6.13 11.44
C LEU A 173 12.91 -7.12 10.77
N PRO A 174 13.38 -8.34 10.43
CA PRO A 174 12.56 -9.31 9.69
C PRO A 174 11.36 -9.86 10.47
N ALA A 175 11.34 -9.66 11.80
CA ALA A 175 10.21 -10.03 12.67
C ALA A 175 9.17 -8.90 12.81
N ALA A 176 9.37 -7.78 12.14
CA ALA A 176 8.43 -6.67 12.19
C ALA A 176 7.12 -7.00 11.46
N GLN A 177 6.07 -6.30 11.84
CA GLN A 177 4.74 -6.37 11.23
C GLN A 177 4.27 -4.98 10.89
N VAL A 178 3.59 -4.86 9.75
CA VAL A 178 2.99 -3.60 9.30
C VAL A 178 1.47 -3.78 9.29
N MET A 179 0.77 -2.88 9.97
CA MET A 179 -0.68 -2.78 9.93
C MET A 179 -1.08 -1.59 9.05
N VAL A 180 -1.94 -1.82 8.09
CA VAL A 180 -2.47 -0.81 7.17
C VAL A 180 -3.97 -0.70 7.35
N VAL A 181 -4.45 0.51 7.58
CA VAL A 181 -5.88 0.85 7.72
C VAL A 181 -6.21 1.96 6.75
N GLY A 182 -7.20 1.75 5.89
CA GLY A 182 -7.72 2.75 4.95
C GLY A 182 -9.08 3.30 5.39
N ASN A 183 -9.39 4.55 5.01
CA ASN A 183 -10.71 5.15 5.25
C ASN A 183 -11.83 4.53 4.39
N ASP A 184 -11.48 3.67 3.44
CA ASP A 184 -12.39 2.82 2.65
C ASP A 184 -12.76 1.50 3.36
N GLY A 185 -12.28 1.28 4.59
CA GLY A 185 -12.46 0.03 5.33
C GLY A 185 -11.35 -0.99 5.10
N THR A 186 -10.34 -0.68 4.31
CA THR A 186 -9.15 -1.53 4.16
C THR A 186 -8.51 -1.79 5.53
N TYR A 187 -8.28 -3.08 5.85
CA TYR A 187 -7.50 -3.52 7.00
C TYR A 187 -6.59 -4.66 6.60
N ARG A 188 -5.28 -4.47 6.68
CA ARG A 188 -4.28 -5.49 6.36
C ARG A 188 -3.20 -5.58 7.44
N LYS A 189 -2.76 -6.79 7.73
CA LYS A 189 -1.53 -7.07 8.46
C LYS A 189 -0.55 -7.73 7.53
N LEU A 190 0.60 -7.12 7.35
CA LEU A 190 1.64 -7.57 6.43
C LEU A 190 2.87 -7.94 7.22
N PRO A 191 3.42 -9.14 7.05
CA PRO A 191 4.78 -9.45 7.48
C PRO A 191 5.75 -8.70 6.56
N VAL A 192 6.88 -8.29 7.09
CA VAL A 192 7.97 -7.76 6.27
C VAL A 192 8.83 -8.91 5.72
N LYS A 193 9.56 -8.65 4.63
CA LYS A 193 10.56 -9.57 4.09
C LYS A 193 11.83 -9.56 4.95
N GLY A 194 12.80 -10.43 4.64
CA GLY A 194 14.08 -10.53 5.36
C GLY A 194 14.88 -9.21 5.41
N ASP A 195 14.75 -8.36 4.41
CA ASP A 195 15.33 -7.02 4.31
C ASP A 195 14.47 -5.92 4.97
N GLY A 196 13.43 -6.29 5.69
CA GLY A 196 12.48 -5.36 6.31
C GLY A 196 11.48 -4.71 5.36
N SER A 197 11.51 -5.04 4.06
CA SER A 197 10.62 -4.44 3.06
C SER A 197 9.22 -5.03 3.06
N PHE A 198 8.23 -4.23 2.67
CA PHE A 198 6.87 -4.65 2.35
C PHE A 198 6.35 -3.90 1.13
N THR A 199 5.37 -4.48 0.46
CA THR A 199 4.69 -3.85 -0.69
C THR A 199 3.22 -4.25 -0.67
N MET A 200 2.35 -3.31 -1.00
CA MET A 200 0.90 -3.52 -1.06
C MET A 200 0.31 -2.63 -2.16
N PRO A 201 -0.62 -3.16 -3.01
CA PRO A 201 -1.44 -2.32 -3.87
C PRO A 201 -2.37 -1.46 -3.02
N ILE A 202 -2.58 -0.21 -3.43
CA ILE A 202 -3.42 0.77 -2.74
C ILE A 202 -4.36 1.46 -3.72
N HIS A 203 -5.51 1.94 -3.22
CA HIS A 203 -6.53 2.56 -4.03
C HIS A 203 -6.39 4.08 -4.08
N PRO A 204 -6.62 4.71 -5.26
CA PRO A 204 -6.72 6.17 -5.36
C PRO A 204 -7.83 6.74 -4.49
N LYS A 205 -7.63 7.97 -4.00
CA LYS A 205 -8.59 8.71 -3.12
C LYS A 205 -8.85 8.03 -1.77
N VAL A 206 -7.97 7.16 -1.33
CA VAL A 206 -8.02 6.54 0.00
C VAL A 206 -6.88 7.08 0.84
N ASP A 207 -7.18 7.50 2.07
CA ASP A 207 -6.18 7.87 3.06
C ASP A 207 -5.84 6.64 3.90
N TYR A 208 -4.55 6.35 4.03
CA TYR A 208 -4.05 5.21 4.77
C TYR A 208 -3.31 5.63 6.02
N LEU A 209 -3.57 4.91 7.11
CA LEU A 209 -2.77 4.90 8.32
C LEU A 209 -1.93 3.62 8.32
N VAL A 210 -0.61 3.77 8.37
CA VAL A 210 0.34 2.65 8.33
C VAL A 210 1.13 2.64 9.62
N MET A 211 1.10 1.53 10.35
CA MET A 211 1.80 1.37 11.63
C MET A 211 2.74 0.17 11.56
N ALA A 212 4.02 0.42 11.80
CA ALA A 212 5.02 -0.62 11.96
C ALA A 212 5.25 -0.93 13.43
N SER A 213 5.42 -2.20 13.76
CA SER A 213 5.68 -2.71 15.10
C SER A 213 6.65 -3.89 15.07
N CYS A 214 7.51 -3.98 16.09
CA CYS A 214 8.39 -5.12 16.31
C CYS A 214 8.59 -5.31 17.82
N LYS A 215 8.69 -6.56 18.26
CA LYS A 215 8.97 -6.86 19.68
C LYS A 215 10.32 -6.29 20.09
N GLY A 216 10.34 -5.51 21.17
CA GLY A 216 11.56 -4.84 21.65
C GLY A 216 11.78 -3.44 21.07
N PHE A 217 10.81 -2.91 20.34
CA PHE A 217 10.86 -1.59 19.73
C PHE A 217 9.58 -0.79 20.00
N LEU A 218 9.68 0.54 19.90
CA LEU A 218 8.52 1.43 19.93
C LEU A 218 7.81 1.37 18.57
N ASN A 219 6.49 1.44 18.57
CA ASN A 219 5.70 1.53 17.36
C ASN A 219 5.96 2.85 16.63
N HIS A 220 5.89 2.82 15.31
CA HIS A 220 5.99 4.00 14.46
C HIS A 220 4.82 4.04 13.48
N LYS A 221 4.23 5.21 13.33
CA LYS A 221 3.04 5.44 12.50
C LYS A 221 3.33 6.47 11.42
N GLU A 222 2.85 6.20 10.21
CA GLU A 222 2.86 7.14 9.08
C GLU A 222 1.46 7.27 8.49
N GLU A 223 1.13 8.46 8.01
CA GLU A 223 -0.11 8.74 7.30
C GLU A 223 0.21 8.97 5.82
N LEU A 224 -0.52 8.29 4.96
CA LEU A 224 -0.37 8.39 3.52
C LEU A 224 -1.69 8.83 2.89
N ARG A 225 -1.69 10.01 2.28
CA ARG A 225 -2.84 10.53 1.54
C ARG A 225 -2.64 10.32 0.06
N ILE A 226 -3.63 9.73 -0.59
CA ILE A 226 -3.58 9.39 -2.01
C ILE A 226 -4.55 10.28 -2.77
N ASP A 227 -4.02 11.14 -3.61
CA ASP A 227 -4.82 11.89 -4.57
C ASP A 227 -5.31 11.00 -5.72
N SER A 228 -6.18 11.55 -6.59
CA SER A 228 -6.58 10.86 -7.81
C SER A 228 -5.37 10.57 -8.69
N ALA A 229 -5.02 9.29 -8.84
CA ALA A 229 -3.91 8.89 -9.70
C ALA A 229 -4.31 9.00 -11.18
N LYS A 230 -3.52 9.74 -11.96
CA LYS A 230 -3.62 9.80 -13.43
C LYS A 230 -2.64 8.85 -14.12
N GLU A 231 -1.68 8.32 -13.39
CA GLU A 231 -0.63 7.42 -13.83
C GLU A 231 -0.18 6.51 -12.68
N SER A 232 0.45 5.39 -13.01
CA SER A 232 0.96 4.46 -12.01
C SER A 232 2.01 5.13 -11.12
N LYS A 233 1.88 4.97 -9.80
CA LYS A 233 2.75 5.63 -8.83
C LYS A 233 3.10 4.70 -7.68
N GLU A 234 4.37 4.72 -7.28
CA GLU A 234 4.85 4.07 -6.08
C GLU A 234 5.04 5.12 -4.95
N TYR A 235 4.44 4.86 -3.80
CA TYR A 235 4.61 5.64 -2.58
C TYR A 235 5.58 4.91 -1.65
N VAL A 236 6.64 5.59 -1.26
CA VAL A 236 7.70 5.01 -0.44
C VAL A 236 7.61 5.52 0.99
N LEU A 237 7.53 4.60 1.96
CA LEU A 237 7.47 4.88 3.39
C LEU A 237 8.68 4.29 4.12
N GLN A 238 9.11 4.95 5.20
CA GLN A 238 10.25 4.53 6.02
C GLN A 238 9.85 4.44 7.49
N PHE A 239 10.10 3.31 8.11
CA PHE A 239 9.73 3.04 9.50
C PHE A 239 10.98 2.74 10.34
N PRO A 240 11.74 3.78 10.76
CA PRO A 240 12.87 3.62 11.66
C PRO A 240 12.36 3.38 13.09
N LEU A 241 12.36 2.15 13.56
CA LEU A 241 11.89 1.82 14.91
C LEU A 241 12.97 2.10 15.96
N ALA A 242 12.55 2.73 17.06
CA ALA A 242 13.41 3.01 18.19
C ALA A 242 13.45 1.82 19.16
N SER A 243 14.65 1.35 19.53
CA SER A 243 14.83 0.27 20.51
C SER A 243 14.31 0.66 21.88
N ILE A 244 13.73 -0.28 22.62
CA ILE A 244 13.38 -0.11 24.03
C ILE A 244 14.52 -0.53 24.98
N THR A 245 15.60 -1.12 24.48
CA THR A 245 16.71 -1.66 25.28
C THR A 245 18.02 -0.90 25.12
N ALA A 246 18.16 -0.09 24.07
CA ALA A 246 19.37 0.67 23.76
C ALA A 246 19.08 2.19 23.69
N PRO A 247 20.07 3.05 23.97
CA PRO A 247 19.96 4.48 23.77
C PRO A 247 19.70 4.82 22.29
N VAL A 248 18.73 5.70 22.03
CA VAL A 248 18.33 6.13 20.69
C VAL A 248 18.74 7.58 20.47
N LEU A 249 19.56 7.83 19.47
CA LEU A 249 20.01 9.17 19.10
C LEU A 249 18.81 10.05 18.66
N ILE A 250 18.75 11.26 19.17
CA ILE A 250 17.87 12.30 18.68
C ILE A 250 18.69 13.15 17.69
N ASP A 251 18.49 12.90 16.41
CA ASP A 251 19.23 13.59 15.35
C ASP A 251 18.94 15.09 15.37
N ASN A 252 19.90 15.91 14.94
CA ASN A 252 19.74 17.34 14.72
C ASN A 252 19.36 18.16 15.99
N ILE A 253 19.78 17.75 17.17
CA ILE A 253 19.70 18.61 18.36
C ILE A 253 20.95 19.47 18.43
N PHE A 254 20.76 20.76 18.23
CA PHE A 254 21.83 21.76 18.24
C PHE A 254 21.62 22.75 19.39
N TYR A 255 22.74 23.12 20.01
CA TYR A 255 22.80 24.17 21.02
C TYR A 255 23.80 25.22 20.58
N ASP A 256 23.57 26.46 20.95
CA ASP A 256 24.60 27.49 20.82
C ASP A 256 25.84 27.11 21.63
N PHE A 257 26.99 27.63 21.20
CA PHE A 257 28.25 27.38 21.92
C PHE A 257 28.10 27.76 23.40
N ASP A 258 28.46 26.82 24.26
CA ASP A 258 28.39 26.94 25.72
C ASP A 258 26.99 27.24 26.30
N LYS A 259 25.93 27.02 25.54
CA LYS A 259 24.54 27.21 25.94
C LYS A 259 23.75 25.91 26.00
N ALA A 260 22.64 25.98 26.72
CA ALA A 260 21.62 24.94 26.76
C ALA A 260 20.34 25.34 26.02
N THR A 261 20.33 26.51 25.37
CA THR A 261 19.19 26.98 24.60
C THR A 261 19.09 26.20 23.29
N LEU A 262 17.92 25.63 23.03
CA LEU A 262 17.62 24.90 21.80
C LEU A 262 17.56 25.87 20.62
N THR A 263 18.13 25.49 19.50
CA THR A 263 18.04 26.27 18.26
C THR A 263 16.72 25.97 17.54
N PRO A 264 16.23 26.86 16.65
CA PRO A 264 15.04 26.59 15.83
C PRO A 264 15.16 25.31 14.99
N ALA A 265 16.36 24.92 14.56
CA ALA A 265 16.59 23.69 13.81
C ALA A 265 16.33 22.44 14.66
N SER A 266 16.48 22.53 15.99
CA SER A 266 16.20 21.43 16.92
C SER A 266 14.71 21.15 17.12
N THR A 267 13.84 22.13 16.88
CA THR A 267 12.41 22.00 17.15
C THR A 267 11.77 20.90 16.29
N GLN A 268 12.15 20.83 15.00
CA GLN A 268 11.63 19.79 14.10
C GLN A 268 11.98 18.36 14.57
N ALA A 269 13.18 18.15 15.10
CA ALA A 269 13.58 16.85 15.65
C ALA A 269 12.81 16.53 16.94
N LEU A 270 12.58 17.54 17.77
CA LEU A 270 11.82 17.40 19.03
C LEU A 270 10.33 17.17 18.76
N ASP A 271 9.75 17.77 17.73
CA ASP A 271 8.37 17.51 17.34
C ASP A 271 8.16 16.05 16.92
N LYS A 272 9.13 15.44 16.23
CA LYS A 272 9.12 14.00 15.93
C LYS A 272 9.16 13.15 17.20
N LEU A 273 9.97 13.55 18.19
CA LEU A 273 10.01 12.87 19.49
C LEU A 273 8.70 13.04 20.26
N VAL A 274 8.08 14.22 20.22
CA VAL A 274 6.74 14.47 20.80
C VAL A 274 5.71 13.52 20.17
N ALA A 275 5.70 13.40 18.83
CA ALA A 275 4.80 12.48 18.12
C ALA A 275 5.03 11.03 18.57
N LEU A 276 6.28 10.57 18.58
CA LEU A 276 6.66 9.22 19.01
C LEU A 276 6.18 8.93 20.45
N LEU A 277 6.36 9.87 21.38
CA LEU A 277 5.93 9.71 22.76
C LEU A 277 4.40 9.77 22.95
N LYS A 278 3.68 10.49 22.09
CA LYS A 278 2.22 10.48 22.05
C LYS A 278 1.68 9.15 21.52
N GLU A 279 2.30 8.58 20.49
CA GLU A 279 1.97 7.27 19.96
C GLU A 279 2.25 6.15 20.98
N ASN A 280 3.28 6.31 21.78
CA ASN A 280 3.71 5.36 22.80
C ASN A 280 3.44 5.92 24.21
N SER A 281 2.18 6.17 24.54
CA SER A 281 1.76 6.88 25.77
C SER A 281 2.14 6.18 27.08
N HIS A 282 2.40 4.88 27.05
CA HIS A 282 2.78 4.08 28.24
C HIS A 282 4.30 3.98 28.46
N VAL A 283 5.08 4.78 27.75
CA VAL A 283 6.54 4.76 27.82
C VAL A 283 7.04 5.93 28.68
N THR A 284 7.99 5.64 29.59
CA THR A 284 8.82 6.64 30.25
C THR A 284 10.24 6.58 29.72
N ILE A 285 10.89 7.72 29.59
CA ILE A 285 12.23 7.80 29.02
C ILE A 285 13.20 8.60 29.92
N GLU A 286 14.48 8.23 29.85
CA GLU A 286 15.60 9.07 30.24
C GLU A 286 16.03 9.90 29.03
N LEU A 287 16.12 11.22 29.17
CA LEU A 287 16.73 12.12 28.20
C LEU A 287 18.17 12.37 28.64
N SER A 288 19.14 11.86 27.87
CA SER A 288 20.56 11.96 28.20
C SER A 288 21.27 12.91 27.22
N ALA A 289 22.07 13.82 27.79
CA ALA A 289 22.93 14.71 27.00
C ALA A 289 24.41 14.48 27.33
N HIS A 290 25.23 14.59 26.28
CA HIS A 290 26.65 14.27 26.31
C HIS A 290 27.51 15.42 25.78
N CYS A 291 28.74 15.51 26.25
CA CYS A 291 29.75 16.43 25.75
C CYS A 291 30.92 15.64 25.12
N ASP A 292 31.75 16.34 24.37
CA ASP A 292 33.04 15.79 23.96
C ASP A 292 34.04 15.72 25.15
N TYR A 293 35.22 15.17 24.90
CA TYR A 293 36.21 14.98 25.95
C TYR A 293 36.87 16.27 26.42
N LYS A 294 36.74 17.39 25.70
CA LYS A 294 37.40 18.67 25.95
C LYS A 294 36.82 19.34 27.20
N GLY A 295 37.68 20.01 27.96
CA GLY A 295 37.29 20.81 29.13
C GLY A 295 37.13 20.04 30.43
N ASN A 296 36.68 20.76 31.45
CA ASN A 296 36.52 20.26 32.82
C ASN A 296 35.34 19.30 32.92
N SER A 297 35.51 18.18 33.57
CA SER A 297 34.50 17.11 33.67
C SER A 297 33.24 17.59 34.43
N GLU A 298 33.40 18.30 35.51
CA GLU A 298 32.29 18.79 36.35
C GLU A 298 31.49 19.88 35.61
N TYR A 299 32.18 20.74 34.88
CA TYR A 299 31.55 21.74 34.02
C TYR A 299 30.70 21.06 32.93
N ASN A 300 31.31 20.10 32.23
CA ASN A 300 30.60 19.34 31.17
C ASN A 300 29.39 18.57 31.75
N LYS A 301 29.49 18.06 32.96
CA LYS A 301 28.37 17.41 33.63
C LYS A 301 27.22 18.39 33.86
N ARG A 302 27.51 19.59 34.39
CA ARG A 302 26.48 20.62 34.60
C ARG A 302 25.89 21.14 33.31
N LEU A 303 26.72 21.34 32.28
CA LEU A 303 26.26 21.81 30.95
C LEU A 303 25.33 20.76 30.30
N SER A 304 25.74 19.51 30.29
CA SER A 304 24.91 18.43 29.73
C SER A 304 23.59 18.25 30.52
N GLN A 305 23.61 18.39 31.87
CA GLN A 305 22.38 18.34 32.66
C GLN A 305 21.40 19.46 32.26
N ARG A 306 21.89 20.71 32.06
CA ARG A 306 21.04 21.81 31.61
C ARG A 306 20.48 21.54 30.19
N ARG A 307 21.27 20.94 29.29
CA ARG A 307 20.84 20.57 27.94
C ARG A 307 19.74 19.51 27.95
N ALA A 308 19.91 18.46 28.75
CA ALA A 308 18.88 17.46 28.94
C ALA A 308 17.58 18.06 29.51
N GLN A 309 17.70 18.98 30.47
CA GLN A 309 16.56 19.68 31.03
C GLN A 309 15.83 20.53 29.99
N SER A 310 16.53 21.26 29.12
CA SER A 310 15.90 22.07 28.07
C SER A 310 15.07 21.23 27.09
N VAL A 311 15.53 20.01 26.80
CA VAL A 311 14.75 19.07 25.96
C VAL A 311 13.49 18.62 26.73
N VAL A 312 13.62 18.25 28.00
CA VAL A 312 12.48 17.86 28.85
C VAL A 312 11.45 19.00 28.93
N ASP A 313 11.90 20.23 29.16
CA ASP A 313 11.02 21.40 29.24
C ASP A 313 10.25 21.62 27.91
N TYR A 314 10.91 21.41 26.77
CA TYR A 314 10.26 21.46 25.47
C TYR A 314 9.16 20.39 25.34
N LEU A 315 9.45 19.13 25.70
CA LEU A 315 8.49 18.03 25.61
C LEU A 315 7.27 18.27 26.52
N ILE A 316 7.49 18.80 27.73
CA ILE A 316 6.40 19.15 28.64
C ILE A 316 5.53 20.25 28.07
N ALA A 317 6.14 21.30 27.50
CA ALA A 317 5.41 22.40 26.83
C ALA A 317 4.55 21.91 25.66
N HIS A 318 4.92 20.77 25.03
CA HIS A 318 4.18 20.15 23.93
C HIS A 318 3.27 18.99 24.35
N GLY A 319 2.97 18.89 25.66
CA GLY A 319 1.93 18.02 26.20
C GLY A 319 2.38 16.61 26.60
N ILE A 320 3.70 16.40 26.77
CA ILE A 320 4.18 15.14 27.38
C ILE A 320 4.20 15.30 28.90
N GLU A 321 3.65 14.33 29.62
CA GLU A 321 3.58 14.35 31.10
C GLU A 321 4.99 14.33 31.71
N LYS A 322 5.23 15.20 32.69
CA LYS A 322 6.53 15.34 33.36
C LYS A 322 7.05 14.02 33.94
N ASP A 323 6.16 13.23 34.56
CA ASP A 323 6.53 11.95 35.18
C ASP A 323 7.01 10.88 34.22
N ARG A 324 6.85 11.13 32.91
CA ARG A 324 7.38 10.26 31.86
C ARG A 324 8.83 10.59 31.48
N LEU A 325 9.40 11.67 31.96
CA LEU A 325 10.64 12.27 31.48
C LEU A 325 11.67 12.41 32.62
N THR A 326 12.86 11.86 32.40
CA THR A 326 13.98 11.96 33.37
C THR A 326 15.20 12.58 32.66
N PRO A 327 15.54 13.85 32.92
CA PRO A 327 16.74 14.48 32.34
C PRO A 327 18.02 14.04 33.05
N VAL A 328 19.03 13.61 32.28
CA VAL A 328 20.34 13.21 32.82
C VAL A 328 21.47 13.80 31.97
N GLY A 329 22.41 14.50 32.58
CA GLY A 329 23.62 14.96 31.94
C GLY A 329 24.79 14.02 32.24
N TYR A 330 25.38 13.40 31.24
CA TYR A 330 26.53 12.51 31.42
C TYR A 330 27.88 13.20 31.19
N GLY A 331 27.90 14.47 30.74
CA GLY A 331 29.14 15.12 30.38
C GLY A 331 29.94 14.28 29.40
N LYS A 332 31.20 14.01 29.69
CA LYS A 332 32.12 13.17 28.89
C LYS A 332 32.25 11.73 29.36
N GLU A 333 31.44 11.30 30.36
CA GLU A 333 31.57 10.00 31.02
C GLU A 333 31.11 8.82 30.12
N ARG A 334 30.25 9.08 29.14
CA ARG A 334 29.73 8.06 28.21
C ARG A 334 30.06 8.42 26.78
N PRO A 335 31.24 8.08 26.26
CA PRO A 335 31.61 8.28 24.87
C PRO A 335 30.65 7.48 23.95
N LYS A 336 30.47 7.97 22.72
CA LYS A 336 29.64 7.28 21.71
C LYS A 336 30.27 5.97 21.29
N THR A 337 29.46 4.91 21.26
CA THR A 337 29.80 3.66 20.57
C THR A 337 29.24 3.72 19.15
N ILE A 338 30.06 3.34 18.17
CA ILE A 338 29.71 3.37 16.76
C ILE A 338 28.82 2.18 16.42
N ARG A 339 27.75 2.46 15.69
CA ARG A 339 26.82 1.47 15.16
C ARG A 339 26.84 1.48 13.63
N ARG A 340 26.25 0.46 13.00
CA ARG A 340 26.26 0.20 11.55
C ARG A 340 26.00 1.46 10.69
N LYS A 341 24.96 2.24 10.97
CA LYS A 341 24.63 3.46 10.24
C LYS A 341 25.80 4.47 10.18
N LEU A 342 26.57 4.59 11.27
CA LEU A 342 27.69 5.50 11.33
C LEU A 342 28.92 4.96 10.56
N THR A 343 29.08 3.64 10.42
CA THR A 343 30.15 3.07 9.59
C THR A 343 29.87 3.27 8.09
N GLU A 344 28.61 3.31 7.68
CA GLU A 344 28.21 3.66 6.31
C GLU A 344 28.52 5.13 5.99
N GLN A 345 28.26 6.02 6.95
CA GLN A 345 28.55 7.46 6.80
C GLN A 345 30.04 7.80 6.94
N TYR A 346 30.74 7.09 7.81
CA TYR A 346 32.18 7.28 8.09
C TYR A 346 32.93 5.95 7.94
N PRO A 347 33.32 5.55 6.71
CA PRO A 347 33.90 4.21 6.45
C PRO A 347 35.24 3.92 7.16
N TRP A 348 35.88 4.92 7.74
CA TRP A 348 37.07 4.77 8.54
C TRP A 348 36.82 4.35 10.01
N LEU A 349 35.56 4.45 10.49
CA LEU A 349 35.12 3.94 11.79
C LEU A 349 34.65 2.47 11.62
N LYS A 350 34.88 1.69 12.66
CA LYS A 350 34.38 0.31 12.75
C LYS A 350 33.21 0.22 13.70
N GLU A 351 32.34 -0.73 13.46
CA GLU A 351 31.27 -1.06 14.40
C GLU A 351 31.88 -1.44 15.75
N ASP A 352 31.22 -0.98 16.84
CA ASP A 352 31.66 -1.08 18.22
C ASP A 352 32.92 -0.27 18.64
N ASP A 353 33.49 0.54 17.74
CA ASP A 353 34.46 1.55 18.18
C ASP A 353 33.84 2.47 19.24
N VAL A 354 34.56 2.70 20.34
CA VAL A 354 34.14 3.62 21.38
C VAL A 354 34.98 4.90 21.29
N LEU A 355 34.32 6.06 21.09
CA LEU A 355 34.97 7.33 20.84
C LEU A 355 35.51 7.97 22.15
N THR A 356 36.39 7.22 22.83
CA THR A 356 37.12 7.69 24.02
C THR A 356 38.14 8.77 23.66
N GLN A 357 38.63 9.51 24.65
CA GLN A 357 39.71 10.47 24.43
C GLN A 357 40.95 9.82 23.77
N ASP A 358 41.36 8.64 24.23
CA ASP A 358 42.51 7.91 23.70
C ASP A 358 42.32 7.44 22.25
N PHE A 359 41.10 7.05 21.90
CA PHE A 359 40.73 6.73 20.52
C PHE A 359 40.83 7.96 19.62
N ILE A 360 40.23 9.08 20.08
CA ILE A 360 40.15 10.33 19.31
C ILE A 360 41.53 10.90 19.04
N LEU A 361 42.42 10.94 20.04
CA LEU A 361 43.77 11.52 19.91
C LEU A 361 44.67 10.78 18.91
N LYS A 362 44.35 9.53 18.57
CA LYS A 362 45.07 8.74 17.55
C LYS A 362 44.61 9.07 16.12
N GLN A 363 43.52 9.82 15.95
CA GLN A 363 42.94 10.15 14.64
C GLN A 363 43.57 11.43 14.05
N THR A 364 43.34 11.66 12.75
CA THR A 364 43.68 12.93 12.11
C THR A 364 42.88 14.08 12.73
N ARG A 365 43.34 15.32 12.59
CA ARG A 365 42.61 16.50 13.14
C ARG A 365 41.15 16.59 12.66
N GLU A 366 40.91 16.27 11.41
CA GLU A 366 39.56 16.24 10.83
C GLU A 366 38.70 15.15 11.48
N HIS A 367 39.22 13.93 11.60
CA HIS A 367 38.52 12.83 12.25
C HIS A 367 38.30 13.06 13.75
N GLN A 368 39.22 13.73 14.43
CA GLN A 368 39.04 14.13 15.83
C GLN A 368 37.82 15.05 15.99
N GLU A 369 37.61 16.03 15.08
CA GLU A 369 36.46 16.92 15.18
C GLU A 369 35.16 16.17 14.89
N ILE A 370 35.16 15.27 13.93
CA ILE A 370 33.98 14.37 13.66
C ILE A 370 33.65 13.54 14.92
N CYS A 371 34.65 12.90 15.55
CA CYS A 371 34.43 12.17 16.79
C CYS A 371 33.87 13.05 17.92
N ASN A 372 34.39 14.28 18.06
CA ASN A 372 33.90 15.23 19.03
C ASN A 372 32.44 15.64 18.76
N GLN A 373 32.08 15.85 17.50
CA GLN A 373 30.69 16.13 17.10
C GLN A 373 29.76 14.95 17.46
N LEU A 374 30.17 13.72 17.15
CA LEU A 374 29.40 12.51 17.50
C LEU A 374 29.25 12.32 19.03
N ASN A 375 30.25 12.76 19.81
CA ASN A 375 30.16 12.74 21.27
C ASN A 375 29.23 13.84 21.82
N ARG A 376 29.13 15.02 21.15
CA ARG A 376 28.19 16.08 21.53
C ARG A 376 26.79 15.74 21.04
N ARG A 377 26.07 14.90 21.77
CA ARG A 377 24.79 14.34 21.37
C ARG A 377 23.74 14.36 22.46
N THR A 378 22.49 14.22 22.05
CA THR A 378 21.35 13.96 22.94
C THR A 378 20.71 12.64 22.52
N GLU A 379 20.44 11.78 23.49
CA GLU A 379 19.84 10.46 23.29
C GLU A 379 18.65 10.29 24.24
N PHE A 380 17.75 9.37 23.95
CA PHE A 380 16.79 8.88 24.93
C PHE A 380 16.91 7.38 25.12
N THR A 381 16.61 6.92 26.31
CA THR A 381 16.54 5.49 26.65
C THR A 381 15.20 5.22 27.29
N VAL A 382 14.54 4.13 26.89
CA VAL A 382 13.28 3.71 27.49
C VAL A 382 13.54 3.13 28.89
N LEU A 383 12.91 3.71 29.90
CA LEU A 383 13.00 3.24 31.30
C LEU A 383 11.87 2.26 31.62
N ARG A 384 10.66 2.51 31.10
CA ARG A 384 9.48 1.72 31.42
C ARG A 384 8.49 1.78 30.26
N THR A 385 7.83 0.66 29.96
CA THR A 385 6.82 0.54 28.90
C THR A 385 5.40 0.30 29.43
N THR A 386 5.19 0.45 30.74
CA THR A 386 3.92 0.13 31.43
C THR A 386 3.39 1.30 32.26
N TYR A 387 3.77 2.53 31.91
CA TYR A 387 3.33 3.73 32.62
C TYR A 387 1.81 3.86 32.55
N LYS A 388 1.17 4.02 33.71
CA LYS A 388 -0.30 4.09 33.86
C LYS A 388 -1.10 2.94 33.18
N MET A 389 -0.46 1.80 32.89
CA MET A 389 -1.19 0.63 32.40
C MET A 389 -1.89 -0.13 33.53
N PHE A 390 -1.36 -0.05 34.74
CA PHE A 390 -1.90 -0.76 35.91
C PHE A 390 -2.23 0.22 37.02
N ASP A 391 -3.30 -0.06 37.78
CA ASP A 391 -3.65 0.65 39.00
C ASP A 391 -2.75 0.22 40.16
N ASN A 392 -2.92 0.86 41.34
CA ASN A 392 -2.14 0.53 42.53
C ASN A 392 -2.41 -0.88 43.10
N LYS A 393 -3.43 -1.58 42.55
CA LYS A 393 -3.77 -2.97 42.89
C LYS A 393 -3.28 -3.95 41.86
N GLY A 394 -2.60 -3.49 40.78
CA GLY A 394 -2.10 -4.33 39.71
C GLY A 394 -3.12 -4.68 38.65
N ASN A 395 -4.31 -4.08 38.62
CA ASN A 395 -5.31 -4.29 37.60
C ASN A 395 -5.02 -3.41 36.37
N LEU A 396 -5.27 -3.93 35.18
CA LEU A 396 -5.09 -3.21 33.92
C LEU A 396 -6.07 -2.03 33.84
N GLN A 397 -5.55 -0.82 33.73
CA GLN A 397 -6.34 0.39 33.48
C GLN A 397 -6.70 0.45 32.00
N ASN A 398 -7.97 0.71 31.69
CA ASN A 398 -8.49 0.75 30.30
C ASN A 398 -8.17 -0.53 29.50
N PRO A 399 -8.68 -1.72 29.92
CA PRO A 399 -8.53 -2.91 29.11
C PRO A 399 -9.10 -2.63 27.71
N PRO A 400 -8.48 -3.16 26.63
CA PRO A 400 -9.03 -3.00 25.29
C PRO A 400 -10.48 -3.48 25.33
N LYS A 401 -11.43 -2.68 24.81
CA LYS A 401 -12.83 -3.08 24.68
C LYS A 401 -12.85 -4.45 24.05
N SER A 402 -13.39 -5.44 24.75
CA SER A 402 -13.56 -6.79 24.22
C SER A 402 -14.20 -6.65 22.84
N LYS A 403 -13.61 -7.29 21.82
CA LYS A 403 -14.28 -7.43 20.53
C LYS A 403 -15.68 -7.95 20.81
N PRO A 404 -16.73 -7.41 20.17
CA PRO A 404 -18.04 -8.03 20.27
C PRO A 404 -17.83 -9.51 19.93
N SER A 405 -18.35 -10.39 20.81
CA SER A 405 -18.32 -11.83 20.62
C SER A 405 -18.84 -12.07 19.19
N GLN A 406 -18.01 -12.70 18.36
CA GLN A 406 -18.50 -13.26 17.11
C GLN A 406 -19.67 -14.15 17.51
N GLU A 407 -20.88 -13.76 17.11
CA GLU A 407 -22.01 -14.67 17.12
C GLU A 407 -21.54 -15.94 16.44
N LYS A 408 -21.63 -17.05 17.16
CA LYS A 408 -21.44 -18.38 16.59
C LYS A 408 -22.45 -18.49 15.45
N VAL A 409 -21.99 -18.33 14.23
CA VAL A 409 -22.71 -18.83 13.08
C VAL A 409 -22.76 -20.33 13.31
N SER A 410 -23.95 -20.83 13.59
CA SER A 410 -24.23 -22.25 13.71
C SER A 410 -23.76 -22.92 12.42
N GLU A 411 -22.72 -23.74 12.52
CA GLU A 411 -22.44 -24.77 11.55
C GLU A 411 -23.60 -25.79 11.61
N ASP A 412 -24.57 -25.60 10.73
CA ASP A 412 -25.47 -26.65 10.37
C ASP A 412 -25.89 -26.46 8.91
N ASN A 413 -25.15 -27.15 8.05
CA ASN A 413 -25.70 -27.77 6.84
C ASN A 413 -24.64 -28.70 6.24
N GLY A 414 -24.86 -29.96 6.54
CA GLY A 414 -24.11 -31.05 6.00
C GLY A 414 -24.23 -31.16 4.47
N TYR A 415 -23.11 -31.22 3.81
CA TYR A 415 -22.92 -31.96 2.58
C TYR A 415 -21.74 -32.91 2.78
N LYS A 416 -22.07 -34.17 3.13
CA LYS A 416 -21.17 -35.31 2.97
C LYS A 416 -21.04 -35.56 1.46
N THR A 417 -19.88 -35.35 0.90
CA THR A 417 -19.50 -36.02 -0.35
C THR A 417 -18.49 -37.11 -0.01
N ASN A 418 -18.98 -38.33 0.01
CA ASN A 418 -18.17 -39.54 -0.11
C ASN A 418 -17.60 -39.57 -1.53
N PHE A 419 -16.30 -39.59 -1.67
CA PHE A 419 -15.62 -40.22 -2.79
C PHE A 419 -14.49 -41.06 -2.22
N ASP A 420 -14.82 -42.35 -1.98
CA ASP A 420 -13.84 -43.43 -2.02
C ASP A 420 -13.56 -43.72 -3.51
N MET A 421 -12.33 -43.78 -3.88
CA MET A 421 -11.88 -44.39 -5.13
C MET A 421 -10.67 -45.27 -4.84
N GLU A 422 -10.83 -46.53 -5.19
CA GLU A 422 -9.78 -47.52 -5.35
C GLU A 422 -8.67 -47.08 -6.31
#